data_07179e9c7d6fd7ec33f8d97276bcf4f5
#
_entry.id   07179e9c7d6fd7ec33f8d97276bcf4f5
#
_cell.length_a   1.000
_cell.length_b   1.000
_cell.length_c   1.000
_cell.angle_alpha   90.00
_cell.angle_beta   90.00
_cell.angle_gamma   90.00
#
_symmetry.space_group_name_H-M   'P 1'
#
loop_
_entity.id
_entity.type
_entity.pdbx_description
1 polymer ?
#
loop_
_entity_poly.entity_id
_entity_poly.type
_entity_poly.pdbx_seq_one_letter_code
_entity_poly.pdbx_strand_id
1 'polypeptide(L)'
;VDALKIQGVPSVFADGKLLHVGRGEFGELLAKLEDQYGIDETKANAEVKEYDVIVAGGGPAGVSAAIYSARKGLRVAIVAERVGGQVKETVGIENLISVPETTGNELADNLKTHLLRYPVDLLEHRKVEKVEVVGKQKQITTSVGEKFLAPALIIATGASWRKLNVPGEAEYIGRGVAFCPHCDGP
;
A
#
# COMPACT_ATOMS: atom_id res chain seq x y z
N VAL A 1 -0.82 31.31 11.91
CA VAL A 1 -0.44 30.97 10.53
C VAL A 1 0.86 31.70 10.18
N ASP A 2 1.00 32.98 10.54
CA ASP A 2 2.19 33.78 10.19
C ASP A 2 3.49 33.33 10.90
N ALA A 3 3.39 32.79 12.11
CA ALA A 3 4.55 32.31 12.87
C ALA A 3 5.28 31.12 12.24
N LEU A 4 4.58 30.28 11.46
CA LEU A 4 5.12 29.06 10.86
C LEU A 4 5.58 29.25 9.40
N LYS A 5 5.39 30.43 8.81
CA LYS A 5 5.75 30.77 7.40
C LYS A 5 5.29 29.68 6.42
N ILE A 6 4.02 29.29 6.51
CA ILE A 6 3.44 28.21 5.67
C ILE A 6 3.50 28.59 4.22
N GLN A 7 4.22 27.82 3.39
CA GLN A 7 4.42 28.05 1.97
C GLN A 7 3.39 27.33 1.09
N GLY A 8 2.62 26.41 1.65
CA GLY A 8 1.60 25.64 0.93
C GLY A 8 0.80 24.74 1.87
N VAL A 9 -0.28 24.16 1.33
CA VAL A 9 -1.13 23.22 2.07
C VAL A 9 -1.30 21.91 1.27
N PRO A 10 -1.28 20.75 1.91
CA PRO A 10 -0.96 20.53 3.34
C PRO A 10 0.51 20.79 3.67
N SER A 11 0.80 21.22 4.89
CA SER A 11 2.17 21.35 5.42
C SER A 11 2.30 20.56 6.70
N VAL A 12 3.36 19.79 6.83
CA VAL A 12 3.68 18.99 8.02
C VAL A 12 4.89 19.59 8.73
N PHE A 13 4.74 19.82 10.00
CA PHE A 13 5.80 20.32 10.88
C PHE A 13 6.13 19.29 11.93
N ALA A 14 7.42 19.16 12.25
CA ALA A 14 7.90 18.37 13.34
C ALA A 14 8.85 19.25 14.19
N ASP A 15 8.61 19.35 15.49
CA ASP A 15 9.34 20.21 16.42
C ASP A 15 9.47 21.67 15.94
N GLY A 16 8.41 22.21 15.36
CA GLY A 16 8.37 23.57 14.82
C GLY A 16 9.13 23.80 13.52
N LYS A 17 9.75 22.77 12.93
CA LYS A 17 10.42 22.80 11.63
C LYS A 17 9.52 22.23 10.55
N LEU A 18 9.54 22.87 9.38
CA LEU A 18 8.81 22.36 8.21
C LEU A 18 9.45 21.07 7.69
N LEU A 19 8.69 19.99 7.73
CA LEU A 19 9.14 18.67 7.28
C LEU A 19 8.70 18.37 5.85
N HIS A 20 7.46 18.75 5.50
CA HIS A 20 6.91 18.46 4.18
C HIS A 20 5.86 19.51 3.78
N VAL A 21 5.79 19.82 2.47
CA VAL A 21 4.78 20.71 1.86
C VAL A 21 4.16 20.03 0.67
N GLY A 22 2.85 20.16 0.52
CA GLY A 22 2.09 19.59 -0.58
C GLY A 22 1.59 18.16 -0.32
N ARG A 23 0.98 17.58 -1.33
CA ARG A 23 0.56 16.18 -1.28
C ARG A 23 1.80 15.29 -1.42
N GLY A 24 2.11 14.55 -0.38
CA GLY A 24 3.18 13.53 -0.38
C GLY A 24 2.61 12.15 -0.11
N GLU A 25 3.28 11.13 -0.58
CA GLU A 25 3.00 9.76 -0.17
C GLU A 25 3.36 9.62 1.31
N PHE A 26 2.51 8.88 2.04
CA PHE A 26 2.73 8.66 3.48
C PHE A 26 4.12 8.05 3.77
N GLY A 27 4.61 7.17 2.87
CA GLY A 27 5.94 6.57 2.97
C GLY A 27 7.08 7.60 2.93
N GLU A 28 6.98 8.64 2.10
CA GLU A 28 7.99 9.71 2.05
C GLU A 28 8.00 10.53 3.35
N LEU A 29 6.82 10.80 3.90
CA LEU A 29 6.71 11.51 5.17
C LEU A 29 7.28 10.69 6.32
N LEU A 30 6.96 9.39 6.33
CA LEU A 30 7.49 8.47 7.34
C LEU A 30 9.01 8.38 7.26
N ALA A 31 9.58 8.22 6.05
CA ALA A 31 11.02 8.17 5.85
C ALA A 31 11.72 9.44 6.36
N LYS A 32 11.14 10.63 6.14
CA LYS A 32 11.68 11.89 6.66
C LYS A 32 11.61 11.97 8.19
N LEU A 33 10.54 11.41 8.79
CA LEU A 33 10.42 11.33 10.25
C LEU A 33 11.44 10.35 10.83
N GLU A 34 11.63 9.21 10.19
CA GLU A 34 12.63 8.20 10.58
C GLU A 34 14.06 8.74 10.48
N ASP A 35 14.37 9.49 9.43
CA ASP A 35 15.68 10.14 9.26
C ASP A 35 15.93 11.21 10.34
N GLN A 36 14.90 11.94 10.73
CA GLN A 36 15.02 13.01 11.73
C GLN A 36 15.02 12.53 13.18
N TYR A 37 14.24 11.49 13.49
CA TYR A 37 14.00 11.01 14.88
C TYR A 37 14.57 9.64 15.15
N GLY A 38 15.07 8.96 14.13
CA GLY A 38 15.51 7.57 14.19
C GLY A 38 14.34 6.58 14.19
N ILE A 39 14.67 5.33 13.96
CA ILE A 39 13.73 4.22 14.10
C ILE A 39 13.83 3.71 15.53
N ASP A 40 12.70 3.59 16.21
CA ASP A 40 12.67 2.95 17.53
C ASP A 40 12.85 1.42 17.35
N GLU A 41 14.10 0.98 17.30
CA GLU A 41 14.46 -0.44 17.13
C GLU A 41 13.89 -1.33 18.25
N THR A 42 13.51 -0.75 19.38
CA THR A 42 12.89 -1.52 20.47
C THR A 42 11.49 -1.97 20.12
N LYS A 43 10.79 -1.21 19.25
CA LYS A 43 9.50 -1.60 18.69
C LYS A 43 9.63 -2.57 17.51
N ALA A 44 10.72 -2.50 16.74
CA ALA A 44 11.03 -3.45 15.67
C ALA A 44 11.31 -4.87 16.20
N ASN A 45 11.77 -5.00 17.45
CA ASN A 45 11.93 -6.27 18.16
C ASN A 45 10.65 -6.70 18.92
N ALA A 46 9.51 -6.08 18.66
CA ALA A 46 8.23 -6.48 19.22
C ALA A 46 7.88 -7.91 18.79
N GLU A 47 7.14 -8.57 19.65
CA GLU A 47 6.64 -9.93 19.55
C GLU A 47 6.25 -10.32 18.11
N VAL A 48 6.88 -11.38 17.58
CA VAL A 48 6.58 -11.90 16.25
C VAL A 48 5.14 -12.40 16.23
N LYS A 49 4.28 -11.71 15.48
CA LYS A 49 2.88 -12.10 15.38
C LYS A 49 2.70 -13.26 14.42
N GLU A 50 1.87 -14.21 14.83
CA GLU A 50 1.57 -15.40 14.04
C GLU A 50 0.17 -15.36 13.44
N TYR A 51 0.08 -15.76 12.17
CA TYR A 51 -1.15 -15.89 11.40
C TYR A 51 -1.25 -17.29 10.77
N ASP A 52 -2.43 -17.64 10.29
CA ASP A 52 -2.60 -18.85 9.50
C ASP A 52 -2.26 -18.58 8.03
N VAL A 53 -2.56 -17.35 7.58
CA VAL A 53 -2.24 -16.87 6.23
C VAL A 53 -1.77 -15.42 6.28
N ILE A 54 -0.69 -15.12 5.58
CA ILE A 54 -0.29 -13.75 5.28
C ILE A 54 -0.48 -13.50 3.79
N VAL A 55 -1.07 -12.37 3.44
CA VAL A 55 -1.25 -11.91 2.07
C VAL A 55 -0.34 -10.71 1.83
N ALA A 56 0.57 -10.82 0.88
CA ALA A 56 1.44 -9.73 0.46
C ALA A 56 0.83 -9.00 -0.74
N GLY A 57 0.34 -7.78 -0.51
CA GLY A 57 -0.26 -6.91 -1.50
C GLY A 57 -1.74 -6.62 -1.27
N GLY A 58 -2.12 -5.34 -1.38
CA GLY A 58 -3.46 -4.81 -1.09
C GLY A 58 -4.32 -4.51 -2.32
N GLY A 59 -3.93 -5.00 -3.50
CA GLY A 59 -4.74 -4.89 -4.72
C GLY A 59 -5.97 -5.82 -4.69
N PRO A 60 -6.81 -5.82 -5.74
CA PRO A 60 -8.04 -6.62 -5.81
C PRO A 60 -7.80 -8.11 -5.53
N ALA A 61 -6.71 -8.68 -6.04
CA ALA A 61 -6.35 -10.08 -5.82
C ALA A 61 -6.03 -10.36 -4.34
N GLY A 62 -5.24 -9.49 -3.70
CA GLY A 62 -4.87 -9.63 -2.29
C GLY A 62 -6.07 -9.47 -1.37
N VAL A 63 -6.91 -8.46 -1.60
CA VAL A 63 -8.14 -8.24 -0.85
C VAL A 63 -9.08 -9.45 -0.98
N SER A 64 -9.26 -9.96 -2.19
CA SER A 64 -10.07 -11.17 -2.42
C SER A 64 -9.51 -12.38 -1.66
N ALA A 65 -8.20 -12.62 -1.75
CA ALA A 65 -7.54 -13.71 -1.03
C ALA A 65 -7.71 -13.59 0.49
N ALA A 66 -7.53 -12.39 1.03
CA ALA A 66 -7.68 -12.14 2.47
C ALA A 66 -9.12 -12.38 2.95
N ILE A 67 -10.11 -11.84 2.23
CA ILE A 67 -11.53 -12.03 2.53
C ILE A 67 -11.89 -13.52 2.54
N TYR A 68 -11.53 -14.26 1.47
CA TYR A 68 -11.89 -15.67 1.39
C TYR A 68 -11.15 -16.52 2.43
N SER A 69 -9.93 -16.20 2.79
CA SER A 69 -9.20 -16.84 3.88
C SER A 69 -9.89 -16.61 5.23
N ALA A 70 -10.26 -15.35 5.52
CA ALA A 70 -10.99 -15.01 6.74
C ALA A 70 -12.37 -15.67 6.83
N ARG A 71 -13.08 -15.79 5.70
CA ARG A 71 -14.36 -16.52 5.62
C ARG A 71 -14.25 -18.02 5.95
N LYS A 72 -13.05 -18.58 5.87
CA LYS A 72 -12.74 -19.97 6.32
C LYS A 72 -12.36 -20.06 7.79
N GLY A 73 -12.42 -18.93 8.52
CA GLY A 73 -12.08 -18.89 9.94
C GLY A 73 -10.57 -18.81 10.22
N LEU A 74 -9.76 -18.51 9.20
CA LEU A 74 -8.32 -18.36 9.36
C LEU A 74 -7.98 -16.99 9.92
N ARG A 75 -6.92 -16.90 10.73
CA ARG A 75 -6.31 -15.64 11.16
C ARG A 75 -5.48 -15.11 10.01
N VAL A 76 -5.85 -13.97 9.50
CA VAL A 76 -5.27 -13.40 8.26
C VAL A 76 -4.68 -12.03 8.52
N ALA A 77 -3.45 -11.81 8.06
CA ALA A 77 -2.89 -10.49 7.86
C ALA A 77 -2.76 -10.18 6.37
N ILE A 78 -3.03 -8.94 5.99
CA ILE A 78 -2.69 -8.42 4.67
C ILE A 78 -1.68 -7.28 4.83
N VAL A 79 -0.52 -7.43 4.19
CA VAL A 79 0.56 -6.45 4.23
C VAL A 79 0.58 -5.71 2.90
N ALA A 80 0.41 -4.40 2.94
CA ALA A 80 0.31 -3.58 1.73
C ALA A 80 0.83 -2.16 1.94
N GLU A 81 1.39 -1.57 0.89
CA GLU A 81 1.69 -0.14 0.88
C GLU A 81 0.38 0.67 0.92
N ARG A 82 -0.62 0.23 0.16
CA ARG A 82 -1.98 0.81 0.12
C ARG A 82 -3.01 -0.22 -0.33
N VAL A 83 -4.25 -0.08 0.12
CA VAL A 83 -5.37 -0.85 -0.43
C VAL A 83 -5.78 -0.27 -1.78
N GLY A 84 -6.15 -1.15 -2.71
CA GLY A 84 -6.47 -0.84 -4.11
C GLY A 84 -5.26 -1.03 -5.04
N GLY A 85 -4.03 -0.87 -4.53
CA GLY A 85 -2.83 -1.01 -5.35
C GLY A 85 -2.86 -0.09 -6.57
N GLN A 86 -2.50 -0.62 -7.73
CA GLN A 86 -2.42 0.12 -8.99
C GLN A 86 -3.77 0.61 -9.53
N VAL A 87 -4.88 0.00 -9.12
CA VAL A 87 -6.23 0.42 -9.52
C VAL A 87 -6.49 1.89 -9.19
N LYS A 88 -5.91 2.41 -8.10
CA LYS A 88 -6.07 3.82 -7.69
C LYS A 88 -5.54 4.83 -8.70
N GLU A 89 -4.69 4.42 -9.61
CA GLU A 89 -4.11 5.28 -10.64
C GLU A 89 -5.01 5.38 -11.89
N THR A 90 -6.05 4.55 -11.98
CA THR A 90 -6.99 4.56 -13.09
C THR A 90 -8.09 5.58 -12.84
N VAL A 91 -8.31 6.47 -13.80
CA VAL A 91 -9.31 7.55 -13.68
C VAL A 91 -10.72 6.99 -13.83
N GLY A 92 -10.99 6.23 -14.89
CA GLY A 92 -12.27 5.60 -15.17
C GLY A 92 -12.11 4.09 -15.40
N ILE A 93 -13.06 3.30 -14.90
CA ILE A 93 -13.10 1.84 -15.04
C ILE A 93 -14.48 1.47 -15.55
N GLU A 94 -14.56 0.96 -16.79
CA GLU A 94 -15.79 0.55 -17.45
C GLU A 94 -15.79 -0.95 -17.84
N ASN A 95 -14.67 -1.63 -17.58
CA ASN A 95 -14.45 -3.03 -17.96
C ASN A 95 -14.51 -4.02 -16.78
N LEU A 96 -15.02 -3.59 -15.63
CA LEU A 96 -15.24 -4.47 -14.48
C LEU A 96 -16.64 -5.07 -14.55
N ILE A 97 -16.71 -6.40 -14.73
CA ILE A 97 -18.00 -7.12 -14.81
C ILE A 97 -18.85 -6.83 -13.58
N SER A 98 -20.12 -6.51 -13.78
CA SER A 98 -21.14 -6.10 -12.80
C SER A 98 -20.99 -4.68 -12.24
N VAL A 99 -19.97 -3.94 -12.63
CA VAL A 99 -19.80 -2.52 -12.29
C VAL A 99 -19.69 -1.74 -13.61
N PRO A 100 -20.78 -1.17 -14.12
CA PRO A 100 -20.80 -0.52 -15.45
C PRO A 100 -19.81 0.64 -15.56
N GLU A 101 -19.65 1.39 -14.46
CA GLU A 101 -18.77 2.55 -14.38
C GLU A 101 -18.32 2.75 -12.94
N THR A 102 -17.05 3.02 -12.71
CA THR A 102 -16.49 3.43 -11.43
C THR A 102 -15.15 4.14 -11.64
N THR A 103 -14.59 4.69 -10.57
CA THR A 103 -13.23 5.22 -10.55
C THR A 103 -12.29 4.30 -9.78
N GLY A 104 -10.98 4.42 -10.04
CA GLY A 104 -9.99 3.63 -9.31
C GLY A 104 -10.02 3.91 -7.79
N ASN A 105 -10.25 5.16 -7.40
CA ASN A 105 -10.38 5.53 -5.99
C ASN A 105 -11.64 4.91 -5.35
N GLU A 106 -12.77 5.02 -6.01
CA GLU A 106 -14.03 4.45 -5.52
C GLU A 106 -13.95 2.92 -5.39
N LEU A 107 -13.37 2.26 -6.38
CA LEU A 107 -13.14 0.82 -6.32
C LEU A 107 -12.19 0.44 -5.16
N ALA A 108 -11.12 1.19 -4.94
CA ALA A 108 -10.20 0.95 -3.83
C ALA A 108 -10.87 1.15 -2.46
N ASP A 109 -11.72 2.17 -2.31
CA ASP A 109 -12.47 2.42 -1.08
C ASP A 109 -13.51 1.33 -0.83
N ASN A 110 -14.17 0.85 -1.88
CA ASN A 110 -15.09 -0.29 -1.81
C ASN A 110 -14.38 -1.59 -1.40
N LEU A 111 -13.19 -1.85 -1.96
CA LEU A 111 -12.35 -2.99 -1.58
C LEU A 111 -11.95 -2.91 -0.10
N LYS A 112 -11.51 -1.75 0.37
CA LYS A 112 -11.15 -1.53 1.77
C LYS A 112 -12.34 -1.71 2.70
N THR A 113 -13.48 -1.12 2.36
CA THR A 113 -14.73 -1.24 3.12
C THR A 113 -15.17 -2.70 3.22
N HIS A 114 -15.06 -3.46 2.12
CA HIS A 114 -15.40 -4.87 2.10
C HIS A 114 -14.43 -5.71 2.96
N LEU A 115 -13.14 -5.46 2.85
CA LEU A 115 -12.10 -6.14 3.64
C LEU A 115 -12.35 -5.97 5.14
N LEU A 116 -12.63 -4.74 5.58
CA LEU A 116 -12.82 -4.40 7.00
C LEU A 116 -14.10 -4.98 7.63
N ARG A 117 -14.97 -5.61 6.84
CA ARG A 117 -16.11 -6.39 7.37
C ARG A 117 -15.71 -7.75 7.92
N TYR A 118 -14.47 -8.18 7.68
CA TYR A 118 -13.94 -9.45 8.14
C TYR A 118 -12.82 -9.23 9.15
N PRO A 119 -12.56 -10.19 10.04
CA PRO A 119 -11.48 -10.12 11.01
C PRO A 119 -10.12 -10.35 10.31
N VAL A 120 -9.66 -9.35 9.58
CA VAL A 120 -8.38 -9.33 8.87
C VAL A 120 -7.53 -8.20 9.46
N ASP A 121 -6.31 -8.51 9.85
CA ASP A 121 -5.34 -7.51 10.27
C ASP A 121 -4.79 -6.81 9.02
N LEU A 122 -5.25 -5.56 8.80
CA LEU A 122 -4.80 -4.73 7.69
C LEU A 122 -3.57 -3.92 8.11
N LEU A 123 -2.43 -4.27 7.54
CA LEU A 123 -1.13 -3.63 7.76
C LEU A 123 -0.81 -2.75 6.55
N GLU A 124 -1.38 -1.54 6.53
CA GLU A 124 -1.10 -0.54 5.50
C GLU A 124 0.21 0.20 5.75
N HIS A 125 0.71 0.84 4.71
CA HIS A 125 1.97 1.59 4.70
C HIS A 125 3.18 0.72 5.04
N ARG A 126 3.11 -0.55 4.69
CA ARG A 126 4.18 -1.52 4.84
C ARG A 126 4.48 -2.18 3.49
N LYS A 127 5.76 -2.28 3.20
CA LYS A 127 6.26 -3.08 2.08
C LYS A 127 6.87 -4.37 2.62
N VAL A 128 6.60 -5.47 1.96
CA VAL A 128 7.33 -6.72 2.24
C VAL A 128 8.72 -6.60 1.64
N GLU A 129 9.75 -6.60 2.46
CA GLU A 129 11.15 -6.52 2.02
C GLU A 129 11.80 -7.88 1.90
N LYS A 130 11.50 -8.77 2.86
CA LYS A 130 12.14 -10.06 2.93
C LYS A 130 11.14 -11.15 3.26
N VAL A 131 11.32 -12.29 2.62
CA VAL A 131 10.60 -13.54 2.94
C VAL A 131 11.61 -14.63 3.18
N GLU A 132 11.50 -15.30 4.30
CA GLU A 132 12.36 -16.41 4.70
C GLU A 132 11.55 -17.64 5.07
N VAL A 133 12.11 -18.81 4.82
CA VAL A 133 11.51 -20.06 5.28
C VAL A 133 12.13 -20.44 6.62
N VAL A 134 11.31 -20.49 7.66
CA VAL A 134 11.72 -20.84 9.02
C VAL A 134 10.98 -22.12 9.41
N GLY A 135 11.64 -23.25 9.26
CA GLY A 135 11.02 -24.57 9.42
C GLY A 135 9.88 -24.78 8.42
N LYS A 136 8.64 -24.93 8.91
CA LYS A 136 7.44 -25.07 8.06
C LYS A 136 6.72 -23.73 7.82
N GLN A 137 7.20 -22.66 8.42
CA GLN A 137 6.58 -21.33 8.32
C GLN A 137 7.35 -20.42 7.37
N LYS A 138 6.69 -19.36 6.92
CA LYS A 138 7.26 -18.25 6.16
C LYS A 138 7.30 -17.05 7.09
N GLN A 139 8.49 -16.52 7.30
CA GLN A 139 8.69 -15.26 7.99
C GLN A 139 8.72 -14.13 6.98
N ILE A 140 7.91 -13.12 7.21
CA ILE A 140 7.93 -11.87 6.44
C ILE A 140 8.56 -10.80 7.31
N THR A 141 9.47 -10.04 6.72
CA THR A 141 9.98 -8.80 7.31
C THR A 141 9.49 -7.62 6.47
N THR A 142 8.94 -6.62 7.13
CA THR A 142 8.45 -5.40 6.48
C THR A 142 9.50 -4.30 6.44
N SER A 143 9.27 -3.26 5.63
CA SER A 143 10.11 -2.06 5.51
C SER A 143 10.31 -1.30 6.83
N VAL A 144 9.44 -1.52 7.80
CA VAL A 144 9.55 -0.93 9.16
C VAL A 144 10.10 -1.93 10.19
N GLY A 145 10.70 -3.04 9.74
CA GLY A 145 11.37 -4.03 10.58
C GLY A 145 10.44 -4.99 11.34
N GLU A 146 9.11 -4.89 11.18
CA GLU A 146 8.17 -5.82 11.79
C GLU A 146 8.30 -7.21 11.19
N LYS A 147 8.12 -8.25 12.02
CA LYS A 147 8.21 -9.66 11.60
C LYS A 147 6.91 -10.38 11.86
N PHE A 148 6.47 -11.14 10.87
CA PHE A 148 5.25 -11.93 10.91
C PHE A 148 5.53 -13.36 10.44
N LEU A 149 4.88 -14.34 11.06
CA LEU A 149 5.01 -15.77 10.72
C LEU A 149 3.67 -16.34 10.29
N ALA A 150 3.69 -17.15 9.24
CA ALA A 150 2.54 -17.96 8.83
C ALA A 150 2.98 -19.25 8.10
N PRO A 151 2.22 -20.34 8.20
CA PRO A 151 2.45 -21.53 7.38
C PRO A 151 2.16 -21.27 5.90
N ALA A 152 1.29 -20.31 5.57
CA ALA A 152 0.93 -19.97 4.20
C ALA A 152 1.16 -18.48 3.91
N LEU A 153 1.75 -18.21 2.73
CA LEU A 153 1.93 -16.87 2.17
C LEU A 153 1.29 -16.82 0.78
N ILE A 154 0.42 -15.85 0.57
CA ILE A 154 -0.15 -15.54 -0.74
C ILE A 154 0.54 -14.30 -1.28
N ILE A 155 1.19 -14.43 -2.43
CA ILE A 155 1.88 -13.34 -3.11
C ILE A 155 0.92 -12.71 -4.11
N ALA A 156 0.47 -11.49 -3.82
CA ALA A 156 -0.46 -10.70 -4.62
C ALA A 156 0.07 -9.27 -4.82
N THR A 157 1.38 -9.14 -4.99
CA THR A 157 2.09 -7.84 -5.06
C THR A 157 1.79 -7.05 -6.33
N GLY A 158 1.15 -7.68 -7.31
CA GLY A 158 0.82 -7.03 -8.58
C GLY A 158 2.03 -6.73 -9.45
N ALA A 159 1.91 -5.67 -10.25
CA ALA A 159 2.96 -5.19 -11.13
C ALA A 159 3.11 -3.67 -10.97
N SER A 160 4.25 -3.15 -11.35
CA SER A 160 4.48 -1.71 -11.52
C SER A 160 4.89 -1.43 -12.96
N TRP A 161 4.44 -0.30 -13.48
CA TRP A 161 4.80 0.14 -14.81
C TRP A 161 6.29 0.50 -14.87
N ARG A 162 6.96 0.10 -15.93
CA ARG A 162 8.31 0.57 -16.22
C ARG A 162 8.22 1.99 -16.77
N LYS A 163 8.87 2.92 -16.11
CA LYS A 163 9.01 4.29 -16.59
C LYS A 163 10.19 4.39 -17.56
N LEU A 164 10.06 5.25 -18.56
CA LEU A 164 11.16 5.59 -19.47
C LEU A 164 12.15 6.55 -18.80
N ASN A 165 11.69 7.29 -17.77
CA ASN A 165 12.43 8.32 -17.06
C ASN A 165 12.97 9.43 -17.99
N VAL A 166 12.17 9.80 -18.98
CA VAL A 166 12.44 10.90 -19.90
C VAL A 166 11.74 12.18 -19.45
N PRO A 167 12.27 13.36 -19.81
CA PRO A 167 11.60 14.63 -19.52
C PRO A 167 10.16 14.66 -20.08
N GLY A 168 9.21 15.12 -19.27
CA GLY A 168 7.79 15.19 -19.65
C GLY A 168 6.97 13.93 -19.39
N GLU A 169 7.58 12.75 -19.15
CA GLU A 169 6.83 11.52 -18.93
C GLU A 169 5.82 11.66 -17.78
N ALA A 170 6.27 12.13 -16.63
CA ALA A 170 5.41 12.29 -15.45
C ALA A 170 4.29 13.35 -15.66
N GLU A 171 4.54 14.35 -16.46
CA GLU A 171 3.60 15.43 -16.77
C GLU A 171 2.48 14.95 -17.71
N TYR A 172 2.84 14.07 -18.67
CA TYR A 172 1.92 13.64 -19.73
C TYR A 172 1.29 12.26 -19.45
N ILE A 173 1.54 11.61 -18.31
CA ILE A 173 0.81 10.39 -17.91
C ILE A 173 -0.69 10.69 -17.84
N GLY A 174 -1.50 9.93 -18.60
CA GLY A 174 -2.95 10.14 -18.76
C GLY A 174 -3.33 11.33 -19.65
N ARG A 175 -2.36 11.94 -20.35
CA ARG A 175 -2.55 13.06 -21.29
C ARG A 175 -1.71 12.93 -22.57
N GLY A 176 -1.49 11.69 -23.02
CA GLY A 176 -0.67 11.39 -24.19
C GLY A 176 0.43 10.38 -23.93
N VAL A 177 0.75 10.10 -22.65
CA VAL A 177 1.59 8.97 -22.25
C VAL A 177 0.70 7.97 -21.53
N ALA A 178 0.53 6.78 -22.12
CA ALA A 178 -0.23 5.68 -21.56
C ALA A 178 0.66 4.44 -21.39
N PHE A 179 0.47 3.70 -20.29
CA PHE A 179 1.17 2.43 -20.05
C PHE A 179 0.41 1.22 -20.61
N CYS A 180 -0.91 1.34 -20.70
CA CYS A 180 -1.79 0.29 -21.22
C CYS A 180 -2.53 0.82 -22.46
N PRO A 181 -2.22 0.34 -23.67
CA PRO A 181 -2.89 0.84 -24.88
C PRO A 181 -4.37 0.49 -24.94
N HIS A 182 -4.80 -0.54 -24.21
CA HIS A 182 -6.22 -0.95 -24.16
C HIS A 182 -7.02 -0.27 -23.04
N CYS A 183 -6.33 0.32 -22.05
CA CYS A 183 -6.99 0.94 -20.89
C CYS A 183 -7.12 2.46 -21.08
N ASP A 184 -6.02 3.08 -21.51
CA ASP A 184 -5.86 4.53 -21.51
C ASP A 184 -5.30 5.07 -22.85
N GLY A 185 -5.21 4.22 -23.89
CA GLY A 185 -4.54 4.56 -25.16
C GLY A 185 -5.40 5.29 -26.19
N PRO A 186 -6.69 5.01 -26.37
CA PRO A 186 -7.58 5.74 -27.28
C PRO A 186 -8.06 7.05 -26.73
#